data_e39abbc83650f2b4a8a4e023c59f12db
#
_entry.id   e39abbc83650f2b4a8a4e023c59f12db
#
_cell.length_a   1.000
_cell.length_b   1.000
_cell.length_c   1.000
_cell.angle_alpha   90.00
_cell.angle_beta   90.00
_cell.angle_gamma   90.00
#
_symmetry.space_group_name_H-M   'P 1'
#
loop_
_entity.id
_entity.type
_entity.pdbx_description
1 polymer ?
#
loop_
_entity_poly.entity_id
_entity_poly.type
_entity_poly.pdbx_seq_one_letter_code
_entity_poly.pdbx_strand_id
1 'polypeptide(L)'
;YPEDYDLVFRMYMHQLNVIPCTNEILHLWRDHRSRASRNDDNYKDNRFLELKINYFMEIDYRSDKPLVIWGAGTKAKFIAKQLITANIHFQWITDNKNKIGHNIYGTVLSSSSLLSSLSNAQIILTIANPQEKKVVKHHISSLANSGLYQSLWFC
;
A
#
# COMPACT_ATOMS: atom_id res chain seq x y z
N TYR A 1 11.97 -1.60 -14.86
CA TYR A 1 10.92 -2.50 -14.38
C TYR A 1 11.42 -3.26 -13.15
N PRO A 2 10.72 -3.24 -12.00
CA PRO A 2 11.17 -3.88 -10.77
C PRO A 2 10.86 -5.40 -10.80
N GLU A 3 11.72 -6.15 -11.47
CA GLU A 3 11.56 -7.58 -11.75
C GLU A 3 11.44 -8.45 -10.50
N ASP A 4 12.15 -8.10 -9.43
CA ASP A 4 12.10 -8.83 -8.15
C ASP A 4 10.70 -8.80 -7.53
N TYR A 5 10.05 -7.63 -7.57
CA TYR A 5 8.68 -7.49 -7.07
C TYR A 5 7.67 -8.22 -7.95
N ASP A 6 7.83 -8.13 -9.27
CA ASP A 6 6.97 -8.84 -10.21
C ASP A 6 7.05 -10.36 -9.99
N LEU A 7 8.27 -10.88 -9.84
CA LEU A 7 8.49 -12.30 -9.56
C LEU A 7 7.77 -12.74 -8.27
N VAL A 8 7.93 -11.99 -7.19
CA VAL A 8 7.29 -12.32 -5.89
C VAL A 8 5.77 -12.32 -6.02
N PHE A 9 5.17 -11.35 -6.69
CA PHE A 9 3.73 -11.32 -6.90
C PHE A 9 3.24 -12.48 -7.77
N ARG A 10 3.96 -12.85 -8.83
CA ARG A 10 3.62 -14.03 -9.64
C ARG A 10 3.70 -15.32 -8.82
N MET A 11 4.74 -15.48 -7.99
CA MET A 11 4.84 -16.60 -7.08
C MET A 11 3.63 -16.69 -6.15
N TYR A 12 3.21 -15.55 -5.60
CA TYR A 12 2.03 -15.46 -4.75
C TYR A 12 0.74 -15.85 -5.50
N MET A 13 0.53 -15.33 -6.72
CA MET A 13 -0.63 -15.67 -7.55
C MET A 13 -0.71 -17.16 -7.87
N HIS A 14 0.44 -17.79 -8.12
CA HIS A 14 0.54 -19.23 -8.38
C HIS A 14 0.59 -20.09 -7.11
N GLN A 15 0.36 -19.49 -5.94
CA GLN A 15 0.36 -20.16 -4.64
C GLN A 15 1.64 -20.95 -4.35
N LEU A 16 2.78 -20.46 -4.86
CA LEU A 16 4.06 -21.09 -4.62
C LEU A 16 4.52 -20.84 -3.18
N ASN A 17 4.90 -21.91 -2.50
CA ASN A 17 5.46 -21.82 -1.16
C ASN A 17 6.94 -21.45 -1.22
N VAL A 18 7.30 -20.36 -0.54
CA VAL A 18 8.70 -19.99 -0.34
C VAL A 18 9.21 -20.67 0.92
N ILE A 19 10.14 -21.60 0.75
CA ILE A 19 10.76 -22.32 1.87
C ILE A 19 12.17 -21.78 2.08
N PRO A 20 12.51 -21.24 3.26
CA PRO A 20 13.88 -20.84 3.55
C PRO A 20 14.78 -22.08 3.57
N CYS A 21 15.85 -22.05 2.78
CA CYS A 21 16.77 -23.20 2.67
C CYS A 21 17.80 -23.28 3.81
N THR A 22 18.08 -22.16 4.48
CA THR A 22 19.07 -22.06 5.56
C THR A 22 18.87 -20.79 6.37
N ASN A 23 19.40 -20.78 7.61
CA ASN A 23 19.53 -19.59 8.44
C ASN A 23 20.88 -18.88 8.24
N GLU A 24 21.74 -19.39 7.38
CA GLU A 24 23.05 -18.80 7.09
C GLU A 24 22.90 -17.65 6.09
N ILE A 25 23.79 -16.67 6.18
CA ILE A 25 23.87 -15.58 5.21
C ILE A 25 24.58 -16.09 3.96
N LEU A 26 23.83 -16.41 2.93
CA LEU A 26 24.36 -16.92 1.65
C LEU A 26 24.73 -15.79 0.68
N HIS A 27 24.26 -14.58 0.89
CA HIS A 27 24.48 -13.45 0.00
C HIS A 27 24.67 -12.15 0.75
N LEU A 28 25.73 -11.40 0.43
CA LEU A 28 25.98 -10.07 0.94
C LEU A 28 25.82 -9.06 -0.18
N TRP A 29 24.90 -8.13 0.00
CA TRP A 29 24.69 -7.04 -0.95
C TRP A 29 25.59 -5.86 -0.65
N ARG A 30 26.46 -5.51 -1.61
CA ARG A 30 27.26 -4.30 -1.50
C ARG A 30 26.36 -3.08 -1.76
N ASP A 31 26.22 -2.24 -0.74
CA ASP A 31 25.55 -0.97 -0.88
C ASP A 31 26.56 0.13 -1.24
N HIS A 32 26.34 0.85 -2.32
CA HIS A 32 27.17 1.98 -2.77
C HIS A 32 26.30 3.04 -3.49
N ARG A 33 26.85 4.27 -3.58
CA ARG A 33 26.10 5.43 -4.11
C ARG A 33 25.66 5.27 -5.56
N SER A 34 26.43 4.58 -6.38
CA SER A 34 26.14 4.34 -7.81
C SER A 34 25.30 3.08 -8.08
N ARG A 35 24.68 2.51 -7.07
CA ARG A 35 23.81 1.34 -7.23
C ARG A 35 22.60 1.68 -8.10
N ALA A 36 22.22 0.75 -9.03
CA ALA A 36 21.07 0.92 -9.92
C ALA A 36 19.80 1.29 -9.18
N SER A 37 19.47 0.60 -8.06
CA SER A 37 18.28 0.90 -7.25
C SER A 37 18.21 2.32 -6.67
N ARG A 38 19.30 3.09 -6.74
CA ARG A 38 19.37 4.49 -6.32
C ARG A 38 19.37 5.49 -7.46
N ASN A 39 19.82 5.08 -8.67
CA ASN A 39 20.10 5.99 -9.77
C ASN A 39 19.34 5.65 -11.06
N ASP A 40 18.86 4.42 -11.20
CA ASP A 40 18.14 3.99 -12.38
C ASP A 40 16.70 4.52 -12.35
N ASP A 41 16.25 5.04 -13.48
CA ASP A 41 14.89 5.59 -13.63
C ASP A 41 13.79 4.55 -13.42
N ASN A 42 14.10 3.27 -13.56
CA ASN A 42 13.17 2.18 -13.24
C ASN A 42 12.83 2.08 -11.74
N TYR A 43 13.69 2.64 -10.88
CA TYR A 43 13.47 2.68 -9.43
C TYR A 43 13.05 4.05 -8.90
N LYS A 44 13.02 5.08 -9.79
CA LYS A 44 12.55 6.43 -9.46
C LYS A 44 11.03 6.55 -9.57
N ASP A 45 10.49 7.62 -9.03
CA ASP A 45 9.16 8.17 -9.31
C ASP A 45 7.97 7.21 -9.15
N ASN A 46 8.02 6.35 -8.13
CA ASN A 46 6.87 5.51 -7.77
C ASN A 46 6.49 4.41 -8.79
N ARG A 47 7.38 4.01 -9.71
CA ARG A 47 7.11 2.89 -10.64
C ARG A 47 6.75 1.59 -9.92
N PHE A 48 7.30 1.38 -8.73
CA PHE A 48 6.87 0.28 -7.84
C PHE A 48 5.41 0.39 -7.41
N LEU A 49 4.87 1.60 -7.31
CA LEU A 49 3.48 1.79 -6.90
C LEU A 49 2.51 1.36 -7.99
N GLU A 50 2.84 1.64 -9.25
CA GLU A 50 2.02 1.19 -10.38
C GLU A 50 1.94 -0.34 -10.40
N LEU A 51 3.08 -1.01 -10.32
CA LEU A 51 3.14 -2.46 -10.25
C LEU A 51 2.32 -3.01 -9.07
N LYS A 52 2.51 -2.45 -7.87
CA LYS A 52 1.77 -2.87 -6.68
C LYS A 52 0.27 -2.68 -6.81
N ILE A 53 -0.17 -1.56 -7.38
CA ILE A 53 -1.60 -1.32 -7.58
C ILE A 53 -2.19 -2.28 -8.59
N ASN A 54 -1.49 -2.56 -9.69
CA ASN A 54 -1.95 -3.53 -10.68
C ASN A 54 -2.14 -4.91 -10.04
N TYR A 55 -1.16 -5.39 -9.28
CA TYR A 55 -1.29 -6.66 -8.55
C TYR A 55 -2.36 -6.63 -7.45
N PHE A 56 -2.49 -5.53 -6.74
CA PHE A 56 -3.59 -5.38 -5.77
C PHE A 56 -4.95 -5.54 -6.46
N MET A 57 -5.13 -4.89 -7.60
CA MET A 57 -6.38 -4.98 -8.37
C MET A 57 -6.66 -6.39 -8.89
N GLU A 58 -5.63 -7.12 -9.26
CA GLU A 58 -5.75 -8.47 -9.81
C GLU A 58 -5.96 -9.53 -8.72
N ILE A 59 -5.26 -9.41 -7.59
CA ILE A 59 -5.20 -10.45 -6.56
C ILE A 59 -6.29 -10.24 -5.49
N ASP A 60 -6.34 -9.05 -4.90
CA ASP A 60 -7.07 -8.82 -3.65
C ASP A 60 -8.30 -7.91 -3.78
N TYR A 61 -8.31 -7.02 -4.76
CA TYR A 61 -9.41 -6.07 -4.88
C TYR A 61 -10.76 -6.78 -5.06
N ARG A 62 -11.73 -6.33 -4.28
CA ARG A 62 -13.14 -6.78 -4.35
C ARG A 62 -14.04 -5.56 -4.44
N SER A 63 -14.81 -5.46 -5.51
CA SER A 63 -15.70 -4.32 -5.77
C SER A 63 -16.89 -4.24 -4.81
N ASP A 64 -17.24 -5.35 -4.16
CA ASP A 64 -18.30 -5.43 -3.15
C ASP A 64 -17.87 -4.94 -1.76
N LYS A 65 -16.60 -4.53 -1.59
CA LYS A 65 -16.05 -4.11 -0.30
C LYS A 65 -15.51 -2.69 -0.34
N PRO A 66 -15.61 -1.95 0.79
CA PRO A 66 -15.04 -0.61 0.86
C PRO A 66 -13.53 -0.63 0.60
N LEU A 67 -13.07 0.27 -0.27
CA LEU A 67 -11.65 0.51 -0.49
C LEU A 67 -11.23 1.80 0.19
N VAL A 68 -10.12 1.76 0.94
CA VAL A 68 -9.62 2.90 1.72
C VAL A 68 -8.16 3.17 1.38
N ILE A 69 -7.83 4.41 1.03
CA ILE A 69 -6.44 4.90 1.00
C ILE A 69 -6.15 5.56 2.35
N TRP A 70 -5.12 5.08 3.05
CA TRP A 70 -4.69 5.67 4.30
C TRP A 70 -3.35 6.39 4.16
N GLY A 71 -3.40 7.70 4.27
CA GLY A 71 -2.30 8.63 4.09
C GLY A 71 -2.63 9.69 3.04
N ALA A 72 -1.94 10.84 3.09
CA ALA A 72 -2.20 11.98 2.21
C ALA A 72 -0.91 12.59 1.62
N GLY A 73 0.10 11.74 1.40
CA GLY A 73 1.37 12.08 0.78
C GLY A 73 1.38 11.86 -0.74
N THR A 74 2.56 11.94 -1.34
CA THR A 74 2.76 11.78 -2.79
C THR A 74 2.29 10.40 -3.28
N LYS A 75 2.60 9.34 -2.53
CA LYS A 75 2.17 7.97 -2.86
C LYS A 75 0.65 7.85 -2.89
N ALA A 76 -0.04 8.37 -1.87
CA ALA A 76 -1.49 8.37 -1.81
C ALA A 76 -2.13 9.09 -3.01
N LYS A 77 -1.57 10.25 -3.37
CA LYS A 77 -2.04 11.02 -4.53
C LYS A 77 -1.86 10.28 -5.85
N PHE A 78 -0.74 9.56 -6.00
CA PHE A 78 -0.51 8.73 -7.17
C PHE A 78 -1.56 7.62 -7.28
N ILE A 79 -1.76 6.86 -6.20
CA ILE A 79 -2.73 5.77 -6.14
C ILE A 79 -4.16 6.28 -6.37
N ALA A 80 -4.53 7.39 -5.73
CA ALA A 80 -5.85 7.99 -5.91
C ALA A 80 -6.12 8.34 -7.38
N LYS A 81 -5.15 8.89 -8.10
CA LYS A 81 -5.28 9.15 -9.54
C LYS A 81 -5.52 7.87 -10.35
N GLN A 82 -4.78 6.79 -10.06
CA GLN A 82 -4.96 5.51 -10.75
C GLN A 82 -6.38 4.96 -10.52
N LEU A 83 -6.85 4.98 -9.26
CA LEU A 83 -8.20 4.52 -8.93
C LEU A 83 -9.30 5.36 -9.59
N ILE A 84 -9.12 6.69 -9.62
CA ILE A 84 -10.05 7.60 -10.31
C ILE A 84 -10.09 7.29 -11.81
N THR A 85 -8.93 7.12 -12.45
CA THR A 85 -8.85 6.76 -13.87
C THR A 85 -9.53 5.41 -14.17
N ALA A 86 -9.43 4.46 -13.24
CA ALA A 86 -10.10 3.17 -13.34
C ALA A 86 -11.60 3.21 -12.93
N ASN A 87 -12.13 4.39 -12.60
CA ASN A 87 -13.50 4.58 -12.12
C ASN A 87 -13.83 3.74 -10.88
N ILE A 88 -12.86 3.61 -9.95
CA ILE A 88 -12.99 2.84 -8.72
C ILE A 88 -13.27 3.78 -7.57
N HIS A 89 -14.36 3.53 -6.85
CA HIS A 89 -14.70 4.27 -5.66
C HIS A 89 -13.79 3.89 -4.48
N PHE A 90 -13.32 4.90 -3.75
CA PHE A 90 -12.53 4.71 -2.54
C PHE A 90 -12.82 5.82 -1.53
N GLN A 91 -12.54 5.53 -0.27
CA GLN A 91 -12.52 6.51 0.81
C GLN A 91 -11.07 6.90 1.09
N TRP A 92 -10.83 8.15 1.43
CA TRP A 92 -9.49 8.66 1.65
C TRP A 92 -9.35 9.19 3.07
N ILE A 93 -8.49 8.56 3.86
CA ILE A 93 -8.31 8.91 5.27
C ILE A 93 -6.88 9.37 5.58
N THR A 94 -6.76 10.18 6.61
CA THR A 94 -5.47 10.68 7.10
C THR A 94 -5.54 11.01 8.60
N ASP A 95 -4.43 10.81 9.30
CA ASP A 95 -4.27 11.23 10.70
C ASP A 95 -3.69 12.65 10.81
N ASN A 96 -3.29 13.25 9.69
CA ASN A 96 -2.84 14.63 9.66
C ASN A 96 -4.03 15.59 9.79
N LYS A 97 -4.21 16.13 10.99
CA LYS A 97 -5.32 17.04 11.33
C LYS A 97 -5.43 18.24 10.38
N ASN A 98 -4.31 18.73 9.87
CA ASN A 98 -4.28 19.87 8.93
C ASN A 98 -4.80 19.52 7.53
N LYS A 99 -4.99 18.25 7.22
CA LYS A 99 -5.46 17.78 5.91
C LYS A 99 -6.89 17.24 5.95
N ILE A 100 -7.41 16.92 7.13
CA ILE A 100 -8.80 16.46 7.27
C ILE A 100 -9.76 17.56 6.77
N GLY A 101 -10.75 17.16 5.98
CA GLY A 101 -11.70 18.06 5.35
C GLY A 101 -11.24 18.67 4.03
N HIS A 102 -9.97 18.55 3.65
CA HIS A 102 -9.50 19.04 2.35
C HIS A 102 -9.99 18.15 1.22
N ASN A 103 -10.41 18.77 0.14
CA ASN A 103 -10.77 18.08 -1.09
C ASN A 103 -9.53 17.91 -1.98
N ILE A 104 -9.22 16.68 -2.36
CA ILE A 104 -8.15 16.36 -3.31
C ILE A 104 -8.75 15.49 -4.42
N TYR A 105 -8.67 15.95 -5.64
CA TYR A 105 -9.21 15.26 -6.83
C TYR A 105 -10.69 14.87 -6.73
N GLY A 106 -11.50 15.71 -6.09
CA GLY A 106 -12.92 15.43 -5.89
C GLY A 106 -13.26 14.58 -4.66
N THR A 107 -12.26 14.07 -3.94
CA THR A 107 -12.44 13.26 -2.73
C THR A 107 -12.06 14.05 -1.50
N VAL A 108 -12.93 14.10 -0.50
CA VAL A 108 -12.68 14.76 0.79
C VAL A 108 -11.92 13.82 1.72
N LEU A 109 -10.81 14.31 2.29
CA LEU A 109 -10.04 13.55 3.27
C LEU A 109 -10.78 13.49 4.61
N SER A 110 -10.98 12.28 5.11
CA SER A 110 -11.61 11.99 6.40
C SER A 110 -10.58 11.58 7.46
N SER A 111 -10.97 11.61 8.72
CA SER A 111 -10.17 11.06 9.81
C SER A 111 -10.14 9.53 9.76
N SER A 112 -9.08 8.90 10.29
CA SER A 112 -8.99 7.44 10.47
C SER A 112 -10.10 6.85 11.36
N SER A 113 -10.79 7.66 12.15
CA SER A 113 -12.00 7.24 12.88
C SER A 113 -13.11 6.70 11.96
N LEU A 114 -13.10 7.05 10.67
CA LEU A 114 -14.03 6.51 9.69
C LEU A 114 -13.96 4.99 9.59
N LEU A 115 -12.78 4.39 9.83
CA LEU A 115 -12.61 2.94 9.77
C LEU A 115 -13.53 2.17 10.71
N SER A 116 -13.88 2.73 11.86
CA SER A 116 -14.79 2.08 12.81
C SER A 116 -16.23 1.90 12.29
N SER A 117 -16.61 2.67 11.26
CA SER A 117 -17.91 2.56 10.60
C SER A 117 -17.92 1.63 9.37
N LEU A 118 -16.76 1.11 9.00
CA LEU A 118 -16.60 0.22 7.84
C LEU A 118 -16.40 -1.22 8.30
N SER A 119 -17.03 -2.15 7.60
CA SER A 119 -16.80 -3.58 7.77
C SER A 119 -16.07 -4.17 6.58
N ASN A 120 -15.13 -5.08 6.82
CA ASN A 120 -14.36 -5.76 5.76
C ASN A 120 -13.65 -4.82 4.78
N ALA A 121 -13.18 -3.67 5.22
CA ALA A 121 -12.50 -2.72 4.36
C ALA A 121 -11.17 -3.26 3.82
N GLN A 122 -10.87 -2.91 2.59
CA GLN A 122 -9.57 -3.14 1.95
C GLN A 122 -8.75 -1.87 2.13
N ILE A 123 -7.57 -1.94 2.73
CA ILE A 123 -6.78 -0.76 3.09
C ILE A 123 -5.48 -0.74 2.30
N ILE A 124 -5.23 0.36 1.59
CA ILE A 124 -3.93 0.67 0.98
C ILE A 124 -3.23 1.70 1.87
N LEU A 125 -2.21 1.25 2.59
CA LEU A 125 -1.44 2.10 3.50
C LEU A 125 -0.28 2.77 2.76
N THR A 126 -0.31 4.11 2.70
CA THR A 126 0.65 4.92 1.94
C THR A 126 1.57 5.78 2.83
N ILE A 127 1.61 5.49 4.13
CA ILE A 127 2.40 6.23 5.11
C ILE A 127 3.87 5.86 4.96
N ALA A 128 4.71 6.85 4.64
CA ALA A 128 6.14 6.67 4.43
C ALA A 128 6.95 6.73 5.74
N ASN A 129 6.50 7.53 6.72
CA ASN A 129 7.21 7.70 7.99
C ASN A 129 7.18 6.39 8.80
N PRO A 130 8.36 5.80 9.17
CA PRO A 130 8.42 4.54 9.88
C PRO A 130 7.74 4.56 11.26
N GLN A 131 7.78 5.70 11.96
CA GLN A 131 7.17 5.84 13.28
C GLN A 131 5.64 5.86 13.17
N GLU A 132 5.11 6.69 12.26
CA GLU A 132 3.67 6.72 11.97
C GLU A 132 3.18 5.36 11.49
N LYS A 133 3.97 4.68 10.64
CA LYS A 133 3.65 3.34 10.15
C LYS A 133 3.52 2.30 11.28
N LYS A 134 4.36 2.38 12.33
CA LYS A 134 4.25 1.52 13.51
C LYS A 134 2.95 1.77 14.29
N VAL A 135 2.61 3.03 14.52
CA VAL A 135 1.37 3.43 15.20
C VAL A 135 0.14 2.91 14.44
N VAL A 136 0.12 3.13 13.13
CA VAL A 136 -0.98 2.67 12.28
C VAL A 136 -1.07 1.16 12.23
N LYS A 137 0.06 0.44 12.15
CA LYS A 137 0.05 -1.03 12.25
C LYS A 137 -0.55 -1.54 13.56
N HIS A 138 -0.22 -0.90 14.67
CA HIS A 138 -0.80 -1.25 15.96
C HIS A 138 -2.31 -1.00 15.99
N HIS A 139 -2.75 0.15 15.47
CA HIS A 139 -4.18 0.47 15.32
C HIS A 139 -4.89 -0.57 14.46
N ILE A 140 -4.33 -0.91 13.29
CA ILE A 140 -4.91 -1.94 12.40
C ILE A 140 -4.98 -3.31 13.09
N SER A 141 -3.96 -3.69 13.86
CA SER A 141 -3.98 -4.95 14.61
C SER A 141 -5.12 -5.00 15.64
N SER A 142 -5.45 -3.87 16.27
CA SER A 142 -6.61 -3.79 17.16
C SER A 142 -7.93 -3.89 16.40
N LEU A 143 -8.01 -3.35 15.19
CA LEU A 143 -9.17 -3.46 14.31
C LEU A 143 -9.32 -4.85 13.68
N ALA A 144 -8.22 -5.57 13.43
CA ALA A 144 -8.23 -6.92 12.90
C ALA A 144 -9.04 -7.90 13.79
N ASN A 145 -8.88 -7.77 15.09
CA ASN A 145 -9.58 -8.58 16.06
C ASN A 145 -11.10 -8.34 16.04
N SER A 146 -11.56 -7.26 15.41
CA SER A 146 -12.99 -6.93 15.25
C SER A 146 -13.55 -7.24 13.85
N GLY A 147 -12.75 -7.82 12.94
CA GLY A 147 -13.19 -8.13 11.57
C GLY A 147 -13.43 -6.92 10.67
N LEU A 148 -12.88 -5.75 11.04
CA LEU A 148 -13.16 -4.49 10.34
C LEU A 148 -12.39 -4.29 9.02
N TYR A 149 -11.39 -5.14 8.72
CA TYR A 149 -10.72 -5.08 7.41
C TYR A 149 -10.42 -6.49 6.87
N GLN A 150 -10.30 -6.60 5.54
CA GLN A 150 -10.02 -7.86 4.86
C GLN A 150 -8.57 -7.96 4.38
N SER A 151 -8.06 -6.92 3.78
CA SER A 151 -6.72 -6.93 3.21
C SER A 151 -5.98 -5.62 3.52
N LEU A 152 -4.68 -5.71 3.69
CA LEU A 152 -3.81 -4.58 3.98
C LEU A 152 -2.60 -4.60 3.06
N TRP A 153 -2.51 -3.60 2.20
CA TRP A 153 -1.38 -3.40 1.30
C TRP A 153 -0.53 -2.20 1.72
N PHE A 154 0.78 -2.38 1.68
CA PHE A 154 1.77 -1.33 1.98
C PHE A 154 2.40 -0.80 0.70
N CYS A 155 2.36 0.52 0.53
CA CYS A 155 2.96 1.23 -0.60
C CYS A 155 4.09 2.18 -0.18
#